data_613dd5b0dd5a694a930483e40500e5f4
#
_entry.id   613dd5b0dd5a694a930483e40500e5f4
#
_cell.length_a   1.000
_cell.length_b   1.000
_cell.length_c   1.000
_cell.angle_alpha   90.00
_cell.angle_beta   90.00
_cell.angle_gamma   90.00
#
_symmetry.space_group_name_H-M   'P 1'
#
loop_
_entity.id
_entity.type
_entity.pdbx_description
1 polymer ?
#
loop_
_entity_poly.entity_id
_entity_poly.type
_entity_poly.pdbx_seq_one_letter_code
_entity_poly.pdbx_strand_id
1 'polypeptide(L)'
;MHKSNRLLPLRDAVHAHATNRFDALILGGGAAGLMCAIEAGKRGRRVAVLEHADRLGKKILISGGGRCNFTNLHCQPDNFLSANPHFAKSALARYTPADFIALVEKHRIPYHEKTLGQLFCDRSARDILDMLEAECSSASVSIFLNTKVQEVSRTTEFLIRTANAEFHSPALVVATGGLSIPKIGATSFGYDLARQFGLKIREPKPGLVPLVLDADDRTRYCDLAGVSADVIASFNGQHFREKMLITHRGLSGPAILQISSYWTRPQNLSIDNLKIDLAPGNDLTAIFRDAKTPRTLTTLRAEFRKTLPSRFADRWLELHPPASWTNIALAELEHQTHAWIITPAGTEGFEKAEVTCGGVDTDELSAKTMESRKVPGLFFIGEVVDVTGHLGGFNFQWAWASGAAAGRAL
;
A
#
# COMPACT_ATOMS: atom_id res chain seq x y z
N MET A 1 -1.95 82.17 12.51
CA MET A 1 -1.38 81.04 13.26
C MET A 1 -1.62 79.72 12.50
N HIS A 2 -0.65 79.29 11.66
CA HIS A 2 -0.74 78.07 10.88
C HIS A 2 -0.07 76.99 11.66
N LYS A 3 -0.78 75.91 12.02
CA LYS A 3 -0.22 74.66 12.57
C LYS A 3 0.07 73.69 11.40
N SER A 4 1.35 73.49 11.15
CA SER A 4 1.88 72.54 10.23
C SER A 4 1.70 71.11 10.80
N ASN A 5 0.90 70.26 10.14
CA ASN A 5 0.80 68.79 10.38
C ASN A 5 1.94 68.12 9.63
N ARG A 6 3.00 67.71 10.35
CA ARG A 6 4.00 66.81 9.82
C ARG A 6 3.45 65.39 9.86
N LEU A 7 3.19 64.80 8.71
CA LEU A 7 3.01 63.37 8.52
C LEU A 7 4.35 62.69 8.74
N LEU A 8 4.40 61.79 9.73
CA LEU A 8 5.50 60.83 9.92
C LEU A 8 5.44 59.78 8.80
N PRO A 9 6.58 59.35 8.23
CA PRO A 9 6.58 58.29 7.22
C PRO A 9 6.22 56.97 7.86
N LEU A 10 5.29 56.24 7.19
CA LEU A 10 4.99 54.84 7.43
C LEU A 10 6.31 54.04 7.28
N ARG A 11 6.82 53.53 8.37
CA ARG A 11 7.87 52.52 8.34
C ARG A 11 7.25 51.27 7.70
N ASP A 12 7.76 50.89 6.55
CA ASP A 12 7.56 49.58 5.96
C ASP A 12 7.97 48.54 7.00
N ALA A 13 6.99 47.87 7.59
CA ALA A 13 7.24 46.68 8.40
C ALA A 13 7.67 45.56 7.46
N VAL A 14 8.97 45.44 7.22
CA VAL A 14 9.55 44.21 6.68
C VAL A 14 9.20 43.13 7.69
N HIS A 15 8.23 42.29 7.33
CA HIS A 15 7.96 41.07 8.06
C HIS A 15 9.22 40.19 7.94
N ALA A 16 10.09 40.28 8.93
CA ALA A 16 11.16 39.31 9.10
C ALA A 16 10.48 37.93 9.25
N HIS A 17 10.49 37.15 8.17
CA HIS A 17 10.08 35.75 8.22
C HIS A 17 10.94 35.07 9.28
N ALA A 18 10.30 34.58 10.34
CA ALA A 18 10.99 33.77 11.35
C ALA A 18 11.61 32.57 10.63
N THR A 19 12.94 32.50 10.60
CA THR A 19 13.65 31.38 9.99
C THR A 19 13.54 30.17 10.90
N ASN A 20 12.72 29.18 10.50
CA ASN A 20 12.58 27.94 11.25
C ASN A 20 13.74 27.00 10.89
N ARG A 21 14.70 26.84 11.79
CA ARG A 21 15.83 25.91 11.62
C ARG A 21 15.64 24.65 12.43
N PHE A 22 15.84 23.53 11.77
CA PHE A 22 15.74 22.18 12.35
C PHE A 22 16.93 21.34 11.94
N ASP A 23 17.21 20.25 12.66
CA ASP A 23 18.24 19.28 12.28
C ASP A 23 17.72 18.36 11.15
N ALA A 24 16.39 18.11 11.14
CA ALA A 24 15.73 17.35 10.09
C ALA A 24 14.32 17.90 9.80
N LEU A 25 13.97 18.00 8.52
CA LEU A 25 12.62 18.30 8.03
C LEU A 25 12.03 17.06 7.36
N ILE A 26 10.79 16.73 7.71
CA ILE A 26 10.08 15.56 7.20
C ILE A 26 8.83 16.03 6.45
N LEU A 27 8.73 15.69 5.17
CA LEU A 27 7.59 16.01 4.33
C LEU A 27 6.59 14.86 4.33
N GLY A 28 5.48 15.04 5.02
CA GLY A 28 4.37 14.09 5.17
C GLY A 28 4.24 13.51 6.57
N GLY A 29 3.08 13.72 7.17
CA GLY A 29 2.67 13.25 8.50
C GLY A 29 1.92 11.92 8.45
N GLY A 30 2.33 11.01 7.56
CA GLY A 30 1.85 9.63 7.49
C GLY A 30 2.67 8.68 8.37
N ALA A 31 2.41 7.38 8.24
CA ALA A 31 3.03 6.32 9.04
C ALA A 31 4.57 6.40 9.05
N ALA A 32 5.21 6.46 7.89
CA ALA A 32 6.67 6.48 7.78
C ALA A 32 7.25 7.80 8.33
N GLY A 33 6.63 8.94 8.02
CA GLY A 33 7.10 10.26 8.47
C GLY A 33 7.02 10.40 9.99
N LEU A 34 5.92 9.99 10.62
CA LEU A 34 5.76 10.04 12.07
C LEU A 34 6.77 9.12 12.78
N MET A 35 6.96 7.89 12.27
CA MET A 35 7.97 6.98 12.84
C MET A 35 9.39 7.54 12.71
N CYS A 36 9.73 8.14 11.56
CA CYS A 36 11.02 8.80 11.38
C CYS A 36 11.22 9.96 12.36
N ALA A 37 10.18 10.78 12.53
CA ALA A 37 10.22 11.91 13.47
C ALA A 37 10.43 11.47 14.91
N ILE A 38 9.71 10.42 15.34
CA ILE A 38 9.83 9.82 16.68
C ILE A 38 11.27 9.33 16.93
N GLU A 39 11.82 8.54 16.01
CA GLU A 39 13.15 7.96 16.19
C GLU A 39 14.26 9.03 16.16
N ALA A 40 14.15 10.04 15.30
CA ALA A 40 15.10 11.15 15.28
C ALA A 40 15.00 12.05 16.53
N GLY A 41 13.77 12.37 16.97
CA GLY A 41 13.51 13.16 18.16
C GLY A 41 14.02 12.47 19.45
N LYS A 42 13.82 11.14 19.57
CA LYS A 42 14.38 10.34 20.68
C LYS A 42 15.92 10.41 20.76
N ARG A 43 16.59 10.77 19.68
CA ARG A 43 18.04 10.99 19.61
C ARG A 43 18.46 12.44 19.95
N GLY A 44 17.50 13.29 20.36
CA GLY A 44 17.75 14.69 20.67
C GLY A 44 17.81 15.61 19.46
N ARG A 45 17.40 15.16 18.27
CA ARG A 45 17.34 16.01 17.09
C ARG A 45 16.13 16.96 17.14
N ARG A 46 16.33 18.19 16.71
CA ARG A 46 15.25 19.14 16.47
C ARG A 46 14.55 18.79 15.14
N VAL A 47 13.38 18.20 15.20
CA VAL A 47 12.66 17.67 14.04
C VAL A 47 11.37 18.42 13.81
N ALA A 48 11.07 18.74 12.53
CA ALA A 48 9.75 19.22 12.13
C ALA A 48 9.13 18.31 11.07
N VAL A 49 7.83 18.03 11.23
CA VAL A 49 6.98 17.38 10.25
C VAL A 49 6.11 18.44 9.57
N LEU A 50 6.22 18.56 8.24
CA LEU A 50 5.40 19.43 7.41
C LEU A 50 4.33 18.59 6.71
N GLU A 51 3.06 18.79 7.09
CA GLU A 51 1.92 18.07 6.53
C GLU A 51 1.01 19.05 5.80
N HIS A 52 0.72 18.77 4.52
CA HIS A 52 -0.11 19.64 3.68
C HIS A 52 -1.59 19.56 4.04
N ALA A 53 -2.01 18.48 4.69
CA ALA A 53 -3.37 18.24 5.09
C ALA A 53 -3.71 18.90 6.45
N ASP A 54 -5.00 18.92 6.75
CA ASP A 54 -5.57 19.43 8.00
C ASP A 54 -5.36 18.51 9.22
N ARG A 55 -4.86 17.27 8.99
CA ARG A 55 -4.62 16.26 10.01
C ARG A 55 -3.58 15.25 9.57
N LEU A 56 -2.96 14.60 10.56
CA LEU A 56 -2.02 13.51 10.38
C LEU A 56 -2.69 12.19 10.01
N GLY A 57 -1.94 11.27 9.45
CA GLY A 57 -2.28 9.85 9.37
C GLY A 57 -3.53 9.51 8.56
N LYS A 58 -3.95 10.31 7.57
CA LYS A 58 -5.19 10.09 6.81
C LYS A 58 -5.32 8.66 6.29
N LYS A 59 -4.24 8.05 5.77
CA LYS A 59 -4.23 6.66 5.29
C LYS A 59 -4.31 5.65 6.43
N ILE A 60 -3.73 5.95 7.60
CA ILE A 60 -3.86 5.12 8.80
C ILE A 60 -5.34 5.02 9.19
N LEU A 61 -6.03 6.16 9.28
CA LEU A 61 -7.41 6.24 9.74
C LEU A 61 -8.42 5.46 8.91
N ILE A 62 -8.20 5.32 7.61
CA ILE A 62 -9.10 4.58 6.71
C ILE A 62 -8.70 3.12 6.53
N SER A 63 -7.50 2.74 6.93
CA SER A 63 -6.96 1.40 6.71
C SER A 63 -7.68 0.34 7.53
N GLY A 64 -7.71 -0.89 7.00
CA GLY A 64 -8.33 -2.03 7.66
C GLY A 64 -9.81 -1.81 8.02
N GLY A 65 -10.54 -1.02 7.22
CA GLY A 65 -11.93 -0.65 7.51
C GLY A 65 -12.07 0.24 8.75
N GLY A 66 -11.09 1.10 9.01
CA GLY A 66 -11.05 2.01 10.16
C GLY A 66 -10.50 1.39 11.46
N ARG A 67 -9.93 0.17 11.38
CA ARG A 67 -9.31 -0.54 12.51
C ARG A 67 -7.79 -0.65 12.42
N CYS A 68 -7.17 -0.13 11.40
CA CYS A 68 -5.76 -0.20 11.10
C CYS A 68 -5.18 -1.63 11.17
N ASN A 69 -4.92 -2.22 10.03
CA ASN A 69 -4.08 -3.43 9.96
C ASN A 69 -2.62 -3.01 10.09
N PHE A 70 -2.16 -2.84 11.33
CA PHE A 70 -0.94 -2.09 11.64
C PHE A 70 0.36 -2.86 11.39
N THR A 71 0.34 -4.20 11.34
CA THR A 71 1.48 -5.06 10.99
C THR A 71 1.03 -6.49 10.69
N ASN A 72 2.00 -7.35 10.35
CA ASN A 72 1.81 -8.78 10.14
C ASN A 72 2.87 -9.59 10.88
N LEU A 73 2.45 -10.63 11.60
CA LEU A 73 3.35 -11.52 12.36
C LEU A 73 4.34 -12.27 11.46
N HIS A 74 3.93 -12.57 10.23
CA HIS A 74 4.71 -13.36 9.25
C HIS A 74 5.46 -12.48 8.25
N CYS A 75 5.83 -11.25 8.65
CA CYS A 75 6.52 -10.32 7.79
C CYS A 75 7.94 -10.80 7.46
N GLN A 76 8.16 -11.16 6.19
CA GLN A 76 9.44 -11.59 5.64
C GLN A 76 9.78 -10.74 4.40
N PRO A 77 11.05 -10.63 4.01
CA PRO A 77 11.45 -9.87 2.83
C PRO A 77 10.74 -10.30 1.53
N ASP A 78 10.39 -11.56 1.40
CA ASP A 78 9.72 -12.12 0.22
C ASP A 78 8.25 -11.65 0.08
N ASN A 79 7.70 -11.01 1.12
CA ASN A 79 6.39 -10.37 1.07
C ASN A 79 6.44 -8.98 0.41
N PHE A 80 7.57 -8.55 -0.12
CA PHE A 80 7.74 -7.22 -0.70
C PHE A 80 8.24 -7.28 -2.15
N LEU A 81 7.52 -6.58 -3.03
CA LEU A 81 7.91 -6.36 -4.41
C LEU A 81 8.81 -5.12 -4.49
N SER A 82 9.92 -5.25 -5.19
CA SER A 82 10.84 -4.17 -5.50
C SER A 82 11.67 -4.57 -6.74
N ALA A 83 12.23 -3.61 -7.47
CA ALA A 83 13.23 -3.91 -8.50
C ALA A 83 14.48 -4.56 -7.88
N ASN A 84 14.81 -4.21 -6.63
CA ASN A 84 15.82 -4.89 -5.83
C ASN A 84 15.16 -5.65 -4.67
N PRO A 85 14.93 -6.97 -4.78
CA PRO A 85 14.24 -7.76 -3.77
C PRO A 85 14.97 -7.84 -2.43
N HIS A 86 16.23 -7.38 -2.38
CA HIS A 86 17.02 -7.39 -1.16
C HIS A 86 16.99 -6.06 -0.40
N PHE A 87 16.45 -5.00 -1.01
CA PHE A 87 16.52 -3.65 -0.44
C PHE A 87 15.87 -3.54 0.94
N ALA A 88 14.68 -4.10 1.11
CA ALA A 88 13.91 -4.00 2.35
C ALA A 88 14.52 -4.79 3.53
N LYS A 89 15.36 -5.80 3.27
CA LYS A 89 15.90 -6.73 4.29
C LYS A 89 16.52 -6.03 5.49
N SER A 90 17.36 -5.03 5.25
CA SER A 90 18.10 -4.34 6.32
C SER A 90 17.17 -3.53 7.24
N ALA A 91 16.20 -2.82 6.69
CA ALA A 91 15.26 -2.03 7.49
C ALA A 91 14.33 -2.94 8.28
N LEU A 92 13.74 -3.97 7.65
CA LEU A 92 12.83 -4.92 8.28
C LEU A 92 13.49 -5.72 9.41
N ALA A 93 14.77 -6.08 9.27
CA ALA A 93 15.52 -6.78 10.32
C ALA A 93 15.82 -5.90 11.54
N ARG A 94 15.90 -4.58 11.37
CA ARG A 94 16.23 -3.62 12.46
C ARG A 94 15.01 -2.99 13.12
N TYR A 95 13.85 -3.10 12.49
CA TYR A 95 12.57 -2.72 13.06
C TYR A 95 11.52 -3.75 12.63
N THR A 96 11.30 -4.70 13.49
CA THR A 96 10.49 -5.90 13.26
C THR A 96 9.00 -5.66 13.62
N PRO A 97 8.09 -6.56 13.24
CA PRO A 97 6.72 -6.54 13.77
C PRO A 97 6.67 -6.53 15.31
N ALA A 98 7.56 -7.27 15.96
CA ALA A 98 7.62 -7.32 17.43
C ALA A 98 7.95 -5.95 18.05
N ASP A 99 8.80 -5.14 17.40
CA ASP A 99 9.12 -3.79 17.88
C ASP A 99 7.90 -2.87 17.83
N PHE A 100 7.10 -2.95 16.75
CA PHE A 100 5.87 -2.16 16.66
C PHE A 100 4.79 -2.66 17.62
N ILE A 101 4.64 -3.97 17.79
CA ILE A 101 3.73 -4.58 18.77
C ILE A 101 4.08 -4.12 20.16
N ALA A 102 5.36 -4.15 20.54
CA ALA A 102 5.80 -3.65 21.85
C ALA A 102 5.43 -2.17 22.07
N LEU A 103 5.46 -1.34 21.02
CA LEU A 103 5.01 0.05 21.10
C LEU A 103 3.49 0.14 21.31
N VAL A 104 2.70 -0.66 20.58
CA VAL A 104 1.23 -0.77 20.74
C VAL A 104 0.87 -1.21 22.18
N GLU A 105 1.56 -2.21 22.71
CA GLU A 105 1.37 -2.73 24.07
C GLU A 105 1.78 -1.73 25.15
N LYS A 106 2.88 -1.00 24.96
CA LYS A 106 3.30 0.11 25.83
C LYS A 106 2.18 1.13 26.02
N HIS A 107 1.42 1.41 24.96
CA HIS A 107 0.28 2.32 24.98
C HIS A 107 -1.04 1.63 25.35
N ARG A 108 -1.02 0.33 25.72
CA ARG A 108 -2.19 -0.46 26.12
C ARG A 108 -3.34 -0.43 25.11
N ILE A 109 -2.99 -0.45 23.83
CA ILE A 109 -3.96 -0.50 22.74
C ILE A 109 -4.39 -1.95 22.53
N PRO A 110 -5.68 -2.29 22.69
CA PRO A 110 -6.15 -3.65 22.46
C PRO A 110 -6.17 -3.96 20.97
N TYR A 111 -5.73 -5.17 20.62
CA TYR A 111 -5.66 -5.66 19.24
C TYR A 111 -5.90 -7.17 19.19
N HIS A 112 -6.19 -7.68 18.00
CA HIS A 112 -6.35 -9.10 17.73
C HIS A 112 -5.69 -9.50 16.41
N GLU A 113 -5.34 -10.78 16.30
CA GLU A 113 -5.03 -11.41 15.04
C GLU A 113 -6.34 -11.83 14.33
N LYS A 114 -6.50 -11.43 13.07
CA LYS A 114 -7.68 -11.78 12.28
C LYS A 114 -7.46 -13.07 11.50
N THR A 115 -6.57 -13.05 10.52
CA THR A 115 -6.17 -14.19 9.67
C THR A 115 -4.77 -13.96 9.15
N LEU A 116 -4.03 -15.03 8.87
CA LEU A 116 -2.72 -14.99 8.19
C LEU A 116 -1.72 -14.01 8.85
N GLY A 117 -1.73 -13.91 10.17
CA GLY A 117 -0.82 -13.04 10.91
C GLY A 117 -1.17 -11.55 10.90
N GLN A 118 -2.31 -11.15 10.36
CA GLN A 118 -2.74 -9.76 10.26
C GLN A 118 -3.22 -9.23 11.61
N LEU A 119 -2.62 -8.15 12.11
CA LEU A 119 -2.98 -7.54 13.40
C LEU A 119 -3.80 -6.27 13.22
N PHE A 120 -4.95 -6.22 13.89
CA PHE A 120 -5.91 -5.10 13.84
C PHE A 120 -6.18 -4.54 15.23
N CYS A 121 -6.33 -3.23 15.35
CA CYS A 121 -6.88 -2.63 16.57
C CYS A 121 -8.31 -3.08 16.79
N ASP A 122 -8.68 -3.34 18.04
CA ASP A 122 -10.04 -3.77 18.40
C ASP A 122 -11.04 -2.62 18.24
N ARG A 123 -10.65 -1.41 18.61
CA ARG A 123 -11.53 -0.24 18.65
C ARG A 123 -11.49 0.57 17.36
N SER A 124 -10.33 1.21 17.08
CA SER A 124 -10.22 2.17 15.98
C SER A 124 -8.77 2.35 15.52
N ALA A 125 -8.58 2.66 14.24
CA ALA A 125 -7.32 3.14 13.70
C ALA A 125 -6.82 4.44 14.39
N ARG A 126 -7.72 5.17 15.03
CA ARG A 126 -7.39 6.37 15.81
C ARG A 126 -6.44 6.06 16.95
N ASP A 127 -6.55 4.89 17.58
CA ASP A 127 -5.66 4.49 18.68
C ASP A 127 -4.18 4.48 18.24
N ILE A 128 -3.89 3.99 17.02
CA ILE A 128 -2.53 4.01 16.46
C ILE A 128 -2.07 5.45 16.19
N LEU A 129 -2.94 6.29 15.66
CA LEU A 129 -2.58 7.67 15.39
C LEU A 129 -2.32 8.46 16.69
N ASP A 130 -3.17 8.33 17.67
CA ASP A 130 -3.02 8.99 18.99
C ASP A 130 -1.72 8.52 19.68
N MET A 131 -1.37 7.24 19.56
CA MET A 131 -0.09 6.71 20.03
C MET A 131 1.10 7.40 19.34
N LEU A 132 1.07 7.51 18.01
CA LEU A 132 2.15 8.15 17.26
C LEU A 132 2.25 9.65 17.57
N GLU A 133 1.13 10.35 17.74
CA GLU A 133 1.10 11.74 18.16
C GLU A 133 1.69 11.94 19.57
N ALA A 134 1.36 11.04 20.51
CA ALA A 134 1.93 11.04 21.86
C ALA A 134 3.45 10.78 21.87
N GLU A 135 3.93 9.82 21.08
CA GLU A 135 5.37 9.55 20.93
C GLU A 135 6.11 10.73 20.26
N CYS A 136 5.51 11.40 19.25
CA CYS A 136 6.05 12.63 18.67
C CYS A 136 6.16 13.74 19.71
N SER A 137 5.11 13.96 20.50
CA SER A 137 5.10 14.95 21.58
C SER A 137 6.19 14.66 22.60
N SER A 138 6.32 13.40 23.05
CA SER A 138 7.36 12.96 23.99
C SER A 138 8.77 13.13 23.44
N ALA A 139 8.94 13.04 22.13
CA ALA A 139 10.21 13.25 21.42
C ALA A 139 10.43 14.71 20.99
N SER A 140 9.58 15.66 21.46
CA SER A 140 9.67 17.11 21.16
C SER A 140 9.64 17.43 19.66
N VAL A 141 8.91 16.65 18.88
CA VAL A 141 8.72 16.87 17.43
C VAL A 141 7.76 18.05 17.19
N SER A 142 8.16 18.99 16.34
CA SER A 142 7.30 20.08 15.89
C SER A 142 6.46 19.62 14.70
N ILE A 143 5.13 19.78 14.76
CA ILE A 143 4.22 19.38 13.69
C ILE A 143 3.52 20.60 13.12
N PHE A 144 3.62 20.79 11.81
CA PHE A 144 3.01 21.87 11.06
C PHE A 144 1.97 21.30 10.09
N LEU A 145 0.69 21.42 10.44
CA LEU A 145 -0.44 21.05 9.59
C LEU A 145 -0.78 22.17 8.61
N ASN A 146 -1.57 21.87 7.57
CA ASN A 146 -1.96 22.81 6.51
C ASN A 146 -0.74 23.49 5.87
N THR A 147 0.40 22.83 5.87
CA THR A 147 1.69 23.37 5.43
C THR A 147 2.08 22.78 4.09
N LYS A 148 1.51 23.34 3.02
CA LYS A 148 1.83 22.94 1.65
C LYS A 148 3.17 23.52 1.22
N VAL A 149 4.11 22.63 0.90
CA VAL A 149 5.41 23.02 0.34
C VAL A 149 5.20 23.53 -1.09
N GLN A 150 5.79 24.69 -1.40
CA GLN A 150 5.78 25.31 -2.73
C GLN A 150 7.08 25.08 -3.48
N GLU A 151 8.21 25.17 -2.77
CA GLU A 151 9.54 25.02 -3.35
C GLU A 151 10.46 24.31 -2.36
N VAL A 152 11.34 23.49 -2.90
CA VAL A 152 12.47 22.89 -2.20
C VAL A 152 13.72 23.19 -3.00
N SER A 153 14.69 23.83 -2.37
CA SER A 153 16.00 24.09 -2.95
C SER A 153 17.11 23.64 -1.99
N ARG A 154 18.32 23.53 -2.50
CA ARG A 154 19.50 23.14 -1.73
C ARG A 154 20.73 23.90 -2.19
N THR A 155 21.41 24.52 -1.25
CA THR A 155 22.77 25.02 -1.41
C THR A 155 23.69 24.28 -0.43
N THR A 156 23.99 24.83 0.72
CA THR A 156 24.68 24.15 1.83
C THR A 156 23.72 23.30 2.67
N GLU A 157 22.47 23.72 2.76
CA GLU A 157 21.38 23.06 3.46
C GLU A 157 20.11 23.08 2.58
N PHE A 158 19.09 22.34 2.97
CA PHE A 158 17.78 22.40 2.33
C PHE A 158 17.02 23.63 2.81
N LEU A 159 16.43 24.36 1.85
CA LEU A 159 15.47 25.43 2.07
C LEU A 159 14.13 24.98 1.54
N ILE A 160 13.11 24.98 2.40
CA ILE A 160 11.72 24.66 2.07
C ILE A 160 10.90 25.91 2.22
N ARG A 161 10.25 26.34 1.14
CA ARG A 161 9.33 27.47 1.13
C ARG A 161 7.89 27.00 1.11
N THR A 162 7.09 27.65 1.93
CA THR A 162 5.64 27.50 1.99
C THR A 162 5.00 28.86 1.76
N ALA A 163 3.67 28.96 1.75
CA ALA A 163 3.00 30.24 1.60
C ALA A 163 3.33 31.23 2.74
N ASN A 164 3.62 30.73 3.95
CA ASN A 164 3.69 31.55 5.16
C ASN A 164 5.03 31.51 5.89
N ALA A 165 5.94 30.62 5.51
CA ALA A 165 7.19 30.41 6.23
C ALA A 165 8.28 29.79 5.36
N GLU A 166 9.55 30.01 5.76
CA GLU A 166 10.72 29.30 5.27
C GLU A 166 11.27 28.38 6.36
N PHE A 167 11.71 27.20 5.96
CA PHE A 167 12.31 26.18 6.84
C PHE A 167 13.67 25.78 6.31
N HIS A 168 14.65 25.64 7.20
CA HIS A 168 16.02 25.28 6.90
C HIS A 168 16.46 24.03 7.64
N SER A 169 17.17 23.15 6.98
CA SER A 169 17.72 21.95 7.60
C SER A 169 18.86 21.33 6.79
N PRO A 170 19.89 20.75 7.42
CA PRO A 170 20.88 19.92 6.74
C PRO A 170 20.30 18.59 6.21
N ALA A 171 19.15 18.12 6.74
CA ALA A 171 18.53 16.87 6.33
C ALA A 171 17.06 17.03 5.96
N LEU A 172 16.67 16.44 4.82
CA LEU A 172 15.31 16.41 4.30
C LEU A 172 14.85 14.99 4.10
N VAL A 173 13.71 14.62 4.69
CA VAL A 173 13.08 13.31 4.56
C VAL A 173 11.78 13.43 3.77
N VAL A 174 11.67 12.71 2.67
CA VAL A 174 10.48 12.65 1.84
C VAL A 174 9.66 11.42 2.22
N ALA A 175 8.52 11.65 2.88
CA ALA A 175 7.61 10.63 3.41
C ALA A 175 6.17 10.83 2.89
N THR A 176 6.06 11.31 1.64
CA THR A 176 4.80 11.78 1.04
C THR A 176 3.83 10.67 0.65
N GLY A 177 4.24 9.40 0.76
CA GLY A 177 3.44 8.27 0.30
C GLY A 177 3.42 8.14 -1.23
N GLY A 178 2.51 7.31 -1.73
CA GLY A 178 2.30 7.05 -3.15
C GLY A 178 1.11 7.80 -3.74
N LEU A 179 0.57 7.31 -4.87
CA LEU A 179 -0.54 7.90 -5.62
C LEU A 179 -1.90 7.27 -5.29
N SER A 180 -1.93 6.18 -4.51
CA SER A 180 -3.17 5.46 -4.20
C SER A 180 -4.11 6.32 -3.36
N ILE A 181 -5.41 6.19 -3.66
CA ILE A 181 -6.52 6.90 -3.01
C ILE A 181 -6.34 8.44 -3.08
N PRO A 182 -6.32 9.04 -4.27
CA PRO A 182 -6.06 10.51 -4.44
C PRO A 182 -6.99 11.40 -3.61
N LYS A 183 -8.21 10.93 -3.33
CA LYS A 183 -9.23 11.65 -2.54
C LYS A 183 -8.79 12.01 -1.11
N ILE A 184 -7.79 11.31 -0.55
CA ILE A 184 -7.27 11.62 0.78
C ILE A 184 -6.04 12.54 0.74
N GLY A 185 -5.61 12.99 -0.46
CA GLY A 185 -4.53 13.96 -0.63
C GLY A 185 -3.23 13.38 -1.20
N ALA A 186 -3.26 12.17 -1.78
CA ALA A 186 -2.09 11.63 -2.48
C ALA A 186 -1.73 12.49 -3.70
N THR A 187 -0.42 12.78 -3.88
CA THR A 187 0.11 13.61 -4.98
C THR A 187 1.41 13.03 -5.50
N SER A 188 1.85 13.47 -6.70
CA SER A 188 3.15 13.12 -7.28
C SER A 188 4.34 13.86 -6.65
N PHE A 189 4.10 14.76 -5.71
CA PHE A 189 5.11 15.70 -5.20
C PHE A 189 6.43 15.05 -4.79
N GLY A 190 6.38 13.90 -4.08
CA GLY A 190 7.60 13.19 -3.67
C GLY A 190 8.40 12.62 -4.85
N TYR A 191 7.72 12.17 -5.90
CA TYR A 191 8.35 11.69 -7.13
C TYR A 191 8.95 12.84 -7.94
N ASP A 192 8.25 13.98 -8.00
CA ASP A 192 8.73 15.18 -8.71
C ASP A 192 9.96 15.74 -8.01
N LEU A 193 9.97 15.75 -6.68
CA LEU A 193 11.11 16.13 -5.88
C LEU A 193 12.32 15.18 -6.10
N ALA A 194 12.06 13.87 -6.16
CA ALA A 194 13.13 12.90 -6.47
C ALA A 194 13.75 13.15 -7.86
N ARG A 195 12.91 13.42 -8.88
CA ARG A 195 13.40 13.80 -10.22
C ARG A 195 14.17 15.09 -10.22
N GLN A 196 13.73 16.12 -9.49
CA GLN A 196 14.42 17.39 -9.32
C GLN A 196 15.84 17.21 -8.80
N PHE A 197 16.05 16.26 -7.89
CA PHE A 197 17.36 15.91 -7.35
C PHE A 197 18.11 14.83 -8.15
N GLY A 198 17.64 14.49 -9.35
CA GLY A 198 18.31 13.58 -10.28
C GLY A 198 18.21 12.08 -9.90
N LEU A 199 17.24 11.69 -9.05
CA LEU A 199 17.00 10.29 -8.73
C LEU A 199 16.10 9.65 -9.77
N LYS A 200 16.34 8.38 -10.06
CA LYS A 200 15.50 7.58 -10.94
C LYS A 200 14.21 7.17 -10.23
N ILE A 201 13.15 7.10 -11.01
CA ILE A 201 11.83 6.62 -10.58
C ILE A 201 11.47 5.40 -11.40
N ARG A 202 11.09 4.31 -10.73
CA ARG A 202 10.33 3.21 -11.32
C ARG A 202 8.90 3.67 -11.49
N GLU A 203 8.36 3.49 -12.69
CA GLU A 203 7.03 4.01 -13.02
C GLU A 203 5.99 3.59 -11.98
N PRO A 204 5.31 4.57 -11.32
CA PRO A 204 4.27 4.25 -10.35
C PRO A 204 3.05 3.62 -11.03
N LYS A 205 2.58 2.50 -10.49
CA LYS A 205 1.40 1.76 -10.97
C LYS A 205 0.48 1.42 -9.80
N PRO A 206 -0.84 1.30 -10.05
CA PRO A 206 -1.76 0.83 -9.01
C PRO A 206 -1.36 -0.57 -8.54
N GLY A 207 -1.26 -0.77 -7.23
CA GLY A 207 -1.01 -2.06 -6.59
C GLY A 207 -2.13 -2.43 -5.61
N LEU A 208 -2.31 -3.72 -5.33
CA LEU A 208 -3.43 -4.23 -4.53
C LEU A 208 -4.75 -3.61 -5.03
N VAL A 209 -5.05 -3.81 -6.30
CA VAL A 209 -6.11 -3.10 -7.03
C VAL A 209 -7.05 -4.09 -7.72
N PRO A 210 -8.38 -3.84 -7.76
CA PRO A 210 -9.30 -4.66 -8.53
C PRO A 210 -8.95 -4.68 -10.02
N LEU A 211 -9.11 -5.85 -10.65
CA LEU A 211 -8.90 -6.07 -12.07
C LEU A 211 -10.22 -5.90 -12.83
N VAL A 212 -10.14 -5.24 -13.98
CA VAL A 212 -11.27 -5.03 -14.90
C VAL A 212 -11.26 -6.15 -15.92
N LEU A 213 -12.37 -6.84 -16.08
CA LEU A 213 -12.56 -7.84 -17.14
C LEU A 213 -12.84 -7.17 -18.48
N ASP A 214 -12.54 -7.85 -19.57
CA ASP A 214 -12.94 -7.40 -20.91
C ASP A 214 -14.48 -7.41 -21.10
N ALA A 215 -14.97 -6.98 -22.26
CA ALA A 215 -16.41 -6.82 -22.50
C ALA A 215 -17.16 -8.16 -22.46
N ASP A 216 -16.52 -9.23 -22.97
CA ASP A 216 -17.13 -10.55 -23.05
C ASP A 216 -17.23 -11.18 -21.67
N ASP A 217 -16.14 -11.20 -20.92
CA ASP A 217 -16.14 -11.75 -19.54
C ASP A 217 -16.96 -10.91 -18.58
N ARG A 218 -17.05 -9.60 -18.77
CA ARG A 218 -17.98 -8.75 -18.01
C ARG A 218 -19.44 -9.17 -18.25
N THR A 219 -19.81 -9.43 -19.49
CA THR A 219 -21.15 -9.92 -19.82
C THR A 219 -21.43 -11.30 -19.23
N ARG A 220 -20.43 -12.16 -19.18
CA ARG A 220 -20.55 -13.54 -18.65
C ARG A 220 -20.65 -13.60 -17.14
N TYR A 221 -19.97 -12.70 -16.41
CA TYR A 221 -19.74 -12.87 -14.95
C TYR A 221 -20.17 -11.71 -14.09
N CYS A 222 -20.19 -10.46 -14.58
CA CYS A 222 -20.34 -9.30 -13.69
C CYS A 222 -21.76 -9.05 -13.15
N ASP A 223 -22.78 -9.73 -13.67
CA ASP A 223 -24.11 -9.80 -13.08
C ASP A 223 -24.13 -10.61 -11.76
N LEU A 224 -23.07 -11.38 -11.49
CA LEU A 224 -22.83 -12.07 -10.22
C LEU A 224 -22.15 -11.17 -9.17
N ALA A 225 -22.10 -9.84 -9.38
CA ALA A 225 -21.49 -8.93 -8.43
C ALA A 225 -21.95 -9.17 -6.99
N GLY A 226 -20.98 -9.18 -6.05
CA GLY A 226 -21.17 -9.53 -4.64
C GLY A 226 -20.92 -11.01 -4.32
N VAL A 227 -20.78 -11.89 -5.32
CA VAL A 227 -20.44 -13.30 -5.10
C VAL A 227 -18.95 -13.40 -4.77
N SER A 228 -18.61 -14.14 -3.70
CA SER A 228 -17.24 -14.40 -3.25
C SER A 228 -16.98 -15.90 -3.14
N ALA A 229 -15.80 -16.35 -3.60
CA ALA A 229 -15.36 -17.75 -3.55
C ALA A 229 -13.92 -17.85 -3.03
N ASP A 230 -13.57 -18.95 -2.34
CA ASP A 230 -12.19 -19.27 -2.00
C ASP A 230 -11.49 -19.81 -3.25
N VAL A 231 -10.39 -19.22 -3.64
CA VAL A 231 -9.67 -19.55 -4.88
C VAL A 231 -8.16 -19.54 -4.67
N ILE A 232 -7.41 -20.04 -5.66
CA ILE A 232 -6.00 -19.72 -5.82
C ILE A 232 -5.86 -18.88 -7.08
N ALA A 233 -5.40 -17.64 -6.96
CA ALA A 233 -5.01 -16.80 -8.08
C ALA A 233 -3.51 -16.91 -8.31
N SER A 234 -3.08 -17.17 -9.56
CA SER A 234 -1.68 -17.44 -9.90
C SER A 234 -1.23 -16.62 -11.12
N PHE A 235 -0.02 -16.08 -11.06
CA PHE A 235 0.62 -15.33 -12.15
C PHE A 235 2.14 -15.33 -11.97
N ASN A 236 2.90 -15.66 -13.01
CA ASN A 236 4.39 -15.66 -13.01
C ASN A 236 5.00 -16.37 -11.79
N GLY A 237 4.51 -17.57 -11.47
CA GLY A 237 5.01 -18.39 -10.36
C GLY A 237 4.54 -17.92 -8.97
N GLN A 238 3.88 -16.81 -8.86
CA GLN A 238 3.24 -16.35 -7.61
C GLN A 238 1.83 -16.91 -7.51
N HIS A 239 1.39 -17.22 -6.29
CA HIS A 239 0.05 -17.72 -6.03
C HIS A 239 -0.46 -17.26 -4.67
N PHE A 240 -1.75 -16.93 -4.62
CA PHE A 240 -2.43 -16.49 -3.39
C PHE A 240 -3.73 -17.27 -3.22
N ARG A 241 -3.84 -18.01 -2.11
CA ARG A 241 -5.05 -18.73 -1.73
C ARG A 241 -5.84 -17.89 -0.75
N GLU A 242 -6.82 -17.18 -1.24
CA GLU A 242 -7.71 -16.31 -0.47
C GLU A 242 -9.06 -16.15 -1.20
N LYS A 243 -9.94 -15.31 -0.68
CA LYS A 243 -11.22 -15.02 -1.34
C LYS A 243 -11.04 -14.14 -2.57
N MET A 244 -11.71 -14.52 -3.65
CA MET A 244 -12.03 -13.69 -4.80
C MET A 244 -13.43 -13.11 -4.62
N LEU A 245 -13.67 -11.91 -5.14
CA LEU A 245 -14.97 -11.23 -5.19
C LEU A 245 -15.25 -10.79 -6.62
N ILE A 246 -16.41 -11.16 -7.14
CA ILE A 246 -16.91 -10.63 -8.42
C ILE A 246 -17.53 -9.25 -8.17
N THR A 247 -17.18 -8.28 -8.99
CA THR A 247 -17.69 -6.90 -8.95
C THR A 247 -18.43 -6.56 -10.24
N HIS A 248 -19.06 -5.40 -10.31
CA HIS A 248 -19.73 -4.91 -11.53
C HIS A 248 -18.76 -4.62 -12.70
N ARG A 249 -17.45 -4.61 -12.48
CA ARG A 249 -16.43 -4.30 -13.49
C ARG A 249 -15.45 -5.44 -13.75
N GLY A 250 -15.39 -6.41 -12.84
CA GLY A 250 -14.45 -7.51 -12.93
C GLY A 250 -14.25 -8.21 -11.59
N LEU A 251 -13.00 -8.39 -11.19
CA LEU A 251 -12.62 -9.19 -10.03
C LEU A 251 -11.90 -8.35 -8.97
N SER A 252 -12.17 -8.65 -7.72
CA SER A 252 -11.57 -8.07 -6.52
C SER A 252 -11.42 -9.15 -5.44
N GLY A 253 -11.28 -8.76 -4.19
CA GLY A 253 -11.04 -9.66 -3.07
C GLY A 253 -9.55 -9.93 -2.86
N PRO A 254 -9.15 -10.43 -1.67
CA PRO A 254 -7.74 -10.55 -1.30
C PRO A 254 -6.87 -11.28 -2.32
N ALA A 255 -7.31 -12.43 -2.85
CA ALA A 255 -6.54 -13.19 -3.86
C ALA A 255 -6.23 -12.35 -5.11
N ILE A 256 -7.21 -11.58 -5.59
CA ILE A 256 -7.08 -10.75 -6.79
C ILE A 256 -6.26 -9.49 -6.49
N LEU A 257 -6.48 -8.84 -5.35
CA LEU A 257 -5.68 -7.69 -4.95
C LEU A 257 -4.21 -8.04 -4.83
N GLN A 258 -3.87 -9.16 -4.19
CA GLN A 258 -2.50 -9.67 -4.09
C GLN A 258 -1.86 -9.85 -5.46
N ILE A 259 -2.49 -10.65 -6.32
CA ILE A 259 -1.91 -11.02 -7.62
C ILE A 259 -1.85 -9.81 -8.58
N SER A 260 -2.72 -8.80 -8.42
CA SER A 260 -2.74 -7.62 -9.26
C SER A 260 -1.43 -6.83 -9.23
N SER A 261 -0.74 -6.79 -8.07
CA SER A 261 0.55 -6.11 -7.93
C SER A 261 1.64 -6.75 -8.79
N TYR A 262 1.55 -8.06 -9.02
CA TYR A 262 2.45 -8.80 -9.91
C TYR A 262 2.05 -8.64 -11.38
N TRP A 263 0.76 -8.62 -11.67
CA TRP A 263 0.23 -8.42 -13.02
C TRP A 263 0.51 -7.00 -13.56
N THR A 264 0.36 -5.97 -12.73
CA THR A 264 0.65 -4.57 -13.12
C THR A 264 2.15 -4.32 -13.29
N ARG A 265 2.99 -5.18 -12.73
CA ARG A 265 4.45 -5.07 -12.73
C ARG A 265 5.12 -6.39 -13.14
N PRO A 266 4.93 -6.84 -14.39
CA PRO A 266 5.57 -8.07 -14.82
C PRO A 266 7.10 -7.90 -14.78
N GLN A 267 7.78 -8.81 -14.08
CA GLN A 267 9.26 -8.80 -13.96
C GLN A 267 9.94 -9.41 -15.18
N ASN A 268 9.22 -10.22 -15.94
CA ASN A 268 9.70 -10.91 -17.14
C ASN A 268 8.76 -10.69 -18.33
N LEU A 269 9.31 -10.76 -19.54
CA LEU A 269 8.55 -10.70 -20.80
C LEU A 269 7.76 -12.00 -21.09
N SER A 270 7.72 -12.96 -20.18
CA SER A 270 6.90 -14.16 -20.33
C SER A 270 5.43 -13.79 -20.25
N ILE A 271 4.69 -14.19 -21.28
CA ILE A 271 3.24 -14.01 -21.37
C ILE A 271 2.60 -15.15 -20.57
N ASP A 272 2.73 -15.10 -19.23
CA ASP A 272 1.91 -15.96 -18.41
C ASP A 272 0.51 -15.34 -18.29
N ASN A 273 -0.50 -16.19 -18.37
CA ASN A 273 -1.87 -15.80 -18.17
C ASN A 273 -2.18 -15.77 -16.65
N LEU A 274 -3.02 -14.84 -16.23
CA LEU A 274 -3.62 -14.91 -14.90
C LEU A 274 -4.52 -16.13 -14.86
N LYS A 275 -4.22 -17.06 -13.94
CA LYS A 275 -4.92 -18.32 -13.76
C LYS A 275 -5.61 -18.34 -12.41
N ILE A 276 -6.85 -18.78 -12.37
CA ILE A 276 -7.63 -18.95 -11.13
C ILE A 276 -8.05 -20.41 -11.02
N ASP A 277 -7.67 -21.02 -9.90
CA ASP A 277 -8.22 -22.29 -9.43
C ASP A 277 -9.46 -22.00 -8.59
N LEU A 278 -10.63 -22.40 -9.09
CA LEU A 278 -11.93 -22.13 -8.45
C LEU A 278 -12.29 -23.11 -7.33
N ALA A 279 -11.61 -24.26 -7.26
CA ALA A 279 -11.93 -25.31 -6.30
C ALA A 279 -10.69 -25.91 -5.63
N PRO A 280 -9.81 -25.10 -4.99
CA PRO A 280 -8.51 -25.57 -4.52
C PRO A 280 -8.60 -26.79 -3.60
N GLY A 281 -7.99 -27.91 -4.02
CA GLY A 281 -7.95 -29.15 -3.25
C GLY A 281 -9.22 -29.99 -3.28
N ASN A 282 -10.21 -29.64 -4.11
CA ASN A 282 -11.41 -30.41 -4.30
C ASN A 282 -11.42 -31.04 -5.71
N ASP A 283 -11.92 -32.27 -5.84
CA ASP A 283 -12.18 -32.93 -7.12
C ASP A 283 -13.71 -32.99 -7.28
N LEU A 284 -14.25 -32.06 -8.07
CA LEU A 284 -15.69 -31.85 -8.22
C LEU A 284 -16.36 -32.92 -9.07
N THR A 285 -15.59 -33.70 -9.81
CA THR A 285 -16.07 -34.77 -10.65
C THR A 285 -15.83 -36.17 -10.04
N ALA A 286 -15.17 -36.24 -8.89
CA ALA A 286 -14.82 -37.51 -8.21
C ALA A 286 -16.02 -38.41 -7.93
N ILE A 287 -17.20 -37.82 -7.66
CA ILE A 287 -18.44 -38.54 -7.39
C ILE A 287 -18.84 -39.51 -8.55
N PHE A 288 -18.43 -39.19 -9.78
CA PHE A 288 -18.74 -39.99 -10.97
C PHE A 288 -17.79 -41.17 -11.16
N ARG A 289 -16.81 -41.41 -10.25
CA ARG A 289 -16.03 -42.64 -10.20
C ARG A 289 -16.86 -43.80 -9.70
N ASP A 290 -17.90 -43.53 -8.91
CA ASP A 290 -18.90 -44.54 -8.56
C ASP A 290 -19.85 -44.75 -9.75
N ALA A 291 -19.86 -45.94 -10.30
CA ALA A 291 -20.71 -46.32 -11.44
C ALA A 291 -22.22 -46.20 -11.15
N LYS A 292 -22.61 -46.17 -9.86
CA LYS A 292 -24.03 -46.03 -9.45
C LYS A 292 -24.49 -44.57 -9.45
N THR A 293 -23.58 -43.63 -9.49
CA THR A 293 -23.90 -42.19 -9.50
C THR A 293 -24.48 -41.76 -10.85
N PRO A 294 -25.70 -41.23 -10.91
CA PRO A 294 -26.28 -40.77 -12.16
C PRO A 294 -25.47 -39.62 -12.77
N ARG A 295 -24.98 -39.82 -13.99
CA ARG A 295 -24.25 -38.81 -14.75
C ARG A 295 -25.20 -37.81 -15.38
N THR A 296 -25.70 -36.86 -14.57
CA THR A 296 -26.65 -35.82 -14.98
C THR A 296 -26.16 -34.44 -14.57
N LEU A 297 -26.68 -33.41 -15.26
CA LEU A 297 -26.36 -32.02 -14.93
C LEU A 297 -26.85 -31.67 -13.49
N THR A 298 -27.94 -32.27 -13.05
CA THR A 298 -28.47 -32.07 -11.68
C THR A 298 -27.47 -32.58 -10.64
N THR A 299 -26.91 -33.78 -10.82
CA THR A 299 -25.91 -34.36 -9.92
C THR A 299 -24.63 -33.49 -9.92
N LEU A 300 -24.13 -33.12 -11.11
CA LEU A 300 -22.95 -32.29 -11.26
C LEU A 300 -23.13 -30.92 -10.59
N ARG A 301 -24.27 -30.27 -10.83
CA ARG A 301 -24.62 -28.97 -10.21
C ARG A 301 -24.66 -29.03 -8.69
N ALA A 302 -25.21 -30.10 -8.15
CA ALA A 302 -25.26 -30.33 -6.71
C ALA A 302 -23.84 -30.47 -6.12
N GLU A 303 -22.92 -31.12 -6.83
CA GLU A 303 -21.52 -31.25 -6.40
C GLU A 303 -20.78 -29.91 -6.43
N PHE A 304 -20.87 -29.17 -7.53
CA PHE A 304 -20.27 -27.85 -7.65
C PHE A 304 -20.73 -26.87 -6.57
N ARG A 305 -22.00 -26.89 -6.21
CA ARG A 305 -22.60 -26.04 -5.16
C ARG A 305 -22.14 -26.35 -3.74
N LYS A 306 -21.46 -27.50 -3.51
CA LYS A 306 -20.84 -27.78 -2.20
C LYS A 306 -19.58 -26.95 -1.99
N THR A 307 -18.88 -26.60 -3.06
CA THR A 307 -17.58 -25.90 -3.03
C THR A 307 -17.72 -24.45 -3.46
N LEU A 308 -18.48 -24.18 -4.52
CA LEU A 308 -18.70 -22.86 -5.07
C LEU A 308 -20.05 -22.26 -4.61
N PRO A 309 -20.14 -20.92 -4.47
CA PRO A 309 -21.42 -20.25 -4.28
C PRO A 309 -22.42 -20.65 -5.39
N SER A 310 -23.64 -20.99 -5.02
CA SER A 310 -24.62 -21.59 -5.94
C SER A 310 -24.81 -20.81 -7.24
N ARG A 311 -24.90 -19.47 -7.18
CA ARG A 311 -25.01 -18.61 -8.38
C ARG A 311 -23.81 -18.73 -9.29
N PHE A 312 -22.62 -18.87 -8.74
CA PHE A 312 -21.39 -19.01 -9.53
C PHE A 312 -21.25 -20.41 -10.09
N ALA A 313 -21.54 -21.45 -9.30
CA ALA A 313 -21.55 -22.84 -9.77
C ALA A 313 -22.50 -23.02 -10.97
N ASP A 314 -23.71 -22.45 -10.90
CA ASP A 314 -24.69 -22.51 -11.97
C ASP A 314 -24.17 -21.82 -13.24
N ARG A 315 -23.69 -20.59 -13.11
CA ARG A 315 -23.12 -19.82 -14.24
C ARG A 315 -21.91 -20.53 -14.84
N TRP A 316 -21.02 -21.09 -14.02
CA TRP A 316 -19.87 -21.82 -14.50
C TRP A 316 -20.28 -22.99 -15.38
N LEU A 317 -21.23 -23.81 -14.93
CA LEU A 317 -21.72 -24.96 -15.68
C LEU A 317 -22.61 -24.58 -16.91
N GLU A 318 -23.20 -23.39 -16.93
CA GLU A 318 -23.87 -22.85 -18.13
C GLU A 318 -22.85 -22.49 -19.22
N LEU A 319 -21.73 -21.90 -18.85
CA LEU A 319 -20.68 -21.46 -19.77
C LEU A 319 -19.72 -22.57 -20.16
N HIS A 320 -19.52 -23.55 -19.28
CA HIS A 320 -18.61 -24.69 -19.42
C HIS A 320 -19.33 -26.04 -19.18
N PRO A 321 -20.36 -26.37 -19.99
CA PRO A 321 -21.01 -27.66 -19.84
C PRO A 321 -20.05 -28.78 -20.27
N PRO A 322 -20.08 -29.98 -19.61
CA PRO A 322 -19.28 -31.08 -20.11
C PRO A 322 -19.75 -31.48 -21.51
N ALA A 323 -18.81 -31.63 -22.44
CA ALA A 323 -19.11 -31.97 -23.84
C ALA A 323 -19.86 -33.34 -23.97
N SER A 324 -19.65 -34.22 -22.98
CA SER A 324 -20.34 -35.50 -22.84
C SER A 324 -20.19 -36.01 -21.41
N TRP A 325 -20.85 -37.15 -21.10
CA TRP A 325 -20.73 -37.78 -19.77
C TRP A 325 -19.63 -38.84 -19.70
N THR A 326 -18.64 -38.78 -20.56
CA THR A 326 -17.45 -39.66 -20.50
C THR A 326 -16.48 -39.18 -19.42
N ASN A 327 -15.61 -40.04 -18.92
CA ASN A 327 -14.58 -39.68 -17.96
C ASN A 327 -13.64 -38.60 -18.52
N ILE A 328 -13.34 -38.62 -19.83
CA ILE A 328 -12.49 -37.64 -20.50
C ILE A 328 -13.14 -36.25 -20.43
N ALA A 329 -14.41 -36.13 -20.79
CA ALA A 329 -15.13 -34.85 -20.77
C ALA A 329 -15.30 -34.30 -19.34
N LEU A 330 -15.49 -35.17 -18.34
CA LEU A 330 -15.53 -34.75 -16.94
C LEU A 330 -14.15 -34.29 -16.43
N ALA A 331 -13.08 -35.00 -16.82
CA ALA A 331 -11.73 -34.57 -16.49
C ALA A 331 -11.34 -33.23 -17.12
N GLU A 332 -11.83 -32.96 -18.35
CA GLU A 332 -11.62 -31.66 -19.01
C GLU A 332 -12.35 -30.54 -18.28
N LEU A 333 -13.62 -30.73 -17.88
CA LEU A 333 -14.34 -29.78 -17.05
C LEU A 333 -13.63 -29.51 -15.72
N GLU A 334 -13.16 -30.58 -15.07
CA GLU A 334 -12.36 -30.46 -13.84
C GLU A 334 -11.11 -29.61 -14.07
N HIS A 335 -10.35 -29.90 -15.12
CA HIS A 335 -9.17 -29.13 -15.49
C HIS A 335 -9.50 -27.63 -15.74
N GLN A 336 -10.56 -27.33 -16.48
CA GLN A 336 -11.00 -25.95 -16.72
C GLN A 336 -11.38 -25.24 -15.44
N THR A 337 -11.99 -25.95 -14.48
CA THR A 337 -12.36 -25.38 -13.16
C THR A 337 -11.14 -25.02 -12.32
N HIS A 338 -10.06 -25.79 -12.43
CA HIS A 338 -8.78 -25.51 -11.76
C HIS A 338 -7.84 -24.59 -12.57
N ALA A 339 -8.21 -24.23 -13.78
CA ALA A 339 -7.38 -23.43 -14.67
C ALA A 339 -8.20 -22.37 -15.45
N TRP A 340 -9.06 -21.63 -14.75
CA TRP A 340 -9.75 -20.51 -15.37
C TRP A 340 -8.75 -19.42 -15.76
N ILE A 341 -8.57 -19.25 -17.07
CA ILE A 341 -7.65 -18.25 -17.64
C ILE A 341 -8.39 -16.92 -17.80
N ILE A 342 -7.80 -15.86 -17.29
CA ILE A 342 -8.31 -14.49 -17.40
C ILE A 342 -7.25 -13.59 -18.00
N THR A 343 -7.70 -12.75 -18.94
CA THR A 343 -6.92 -11.65 -19.50
C THR A 343 -7.58 -10.33 -19.07
N PRO A 344 -7.11 -9.69 -17.98
CA PRO A 344 -7.69 -8.43 -17.55
C PRO A 344 -7.51 -7.34 -18.61
N ALA A 345 -8.56 -6.56 -18.87
CA ALA A 345 -8.48 -5.38 -19.74
C ALA A 345 -7.75 -4.20 -19.06
N GLY A 346 -7.57 -4.26 -17.74
CA GLY A 346 -6.90 -3.23 -16.96
C GLY A 346 -7.19 -3.34 -15.46
N THR A 347 -6.97 -2.25 -14.75
CA THR A 347 -7.27 -2.12 -13.31
C THR A 347 -8.29 -1.00 -13.06
N GLU A 348 -8.85 -0.93 -11.87
CA GLU A 348 -9.69 0.21 -11.45
C GLU A 348 -8.87 1.46 -11.07
N GLY A 349 -7.57 1.47 -11.33
CA GLY A 349 -6.71 2.64 -11.18
C GLY A 349 -6.38 3.01 -9.73
N PHE A 350 -5.65 4.12 -9.57
CA PHE A 350 -5.22 4.61 -8.25
C PHE A 350 -6.37 4.96 -7.30
N GLU A 351 -7.54 5.25 -7.82
CA GLU A 351 -8.71 5.55 -6.98
C GLU A 351 -9.17 4.36 -6.13
N LYS A 352 -8.90 3.14 -6.61
CA LYS A 352 -9.28 1.89 -5.95
C LYS A 352 -8.08 1.07 -5.47
N ALA A 353 -6.87 1.48 -5.83
CA ALA A 353 -5.66 0.82 -5.39
C ALA A 353 -5.42 1.07 -3.89
N GLU A 354 -5.11 0.02 -3.14
CA GLU A 354 -4.70 0.14 -1.74
C GLU A 354 -3.33 0.81 -1.62
N VAL A 355 -2.42 0.52 -2.56
CA VAL A 355 -1.03 0.99 -2.56
C VAL A 355 -0.55 1.34 -3.96
N THR A 356 0.63 1.96 -4.02
CA THR A 356 1.36 2.25 -5.26
C THR A 356 2.53 1.29 -5.39
N CYS A 357 2.61 0.57 -6.50
CA CYS A 357 3.80 -0.17 -6.92
C CYS A 357 4.74 0.78 -7.68
N GLY A 358 6.06 0.55 -7.59
CA GLY A 358 7.04 1.48 -8.15
C GLY A 358 7.38 2.63 -7.19
N GLY A 359 8.03 3.67 -7.68
CA GLY A 359 8.49 4.81 -6.86
C GLY A 359 9.98 5.09 -7.02
N VAL A 360 10.58 5.76 -6.04
CA VAL A 360 12.02 6.05 -6.06
C VAL A 360 12.81 4.75 -6.15
N ASP A 361 13.67 4.66 -7.18
CA ASP A 361 14.47 3.46 -7.43
C ASP A 361 15.38 3.16 -6.24
N THR A 362 15.30 1.95 -5.74
CA THR A 362 16.07 1.50 -4.57
C THR A 362 17.57 1.51 -4.78
N ASP A 363 18.04 1.45 -6.02
CA ASP A 363 19.49 1.59 -6.33
C ASP A 363 20.02 3.01 -6.07
N GLU A 364 19.14 4.00 -6.02
CA GLU A 364 19.45 5.39 -5.69
C GLU A 364 19.62 5.63 -4.18
N LEU A 365 19.22 4.65 -3.35
CA LEU A 365 19.15 4.78 -1.89
C LEU A 365 20.07 3.80 -1.15
N SER A 366 20.45 4.19 0.05
CA SER A 366 21.11 3.29 1.01
C SER A 366 20.06 2.40 1.68
N ALA A 367 20.15 1.10 1.52
CA ALA A 367 19.28 0.13 2.21
C ALA A 367 19.39 0.18 3.75
N LYS A 368 20.48 0.77 4.27
CA LYS A 368 20.72 0.90 5.71
C LYS A 368 20.09 2.16 6.29
N THR A 369 20.15 3.28 5.58
CA THR A 369 19.78 4.61 6.11
C THR A 369 18.59 5.23 5.39
N MET A 370 18.17 4.71 4.26
CA MET A 370 17.19 5.31 3.34
C MET A 370 17.69 6.64 2.71
N GLU A 371 18.93 7.01 2.91
CA GLU A 371 19.54 8.21 2.36
C GLU A 371 19.87 8.05 0.87
N SER A 372 19.68 9.10 0.11
CA SER A 372 20.12 9.17 -1.29
C SER A 372 21.63 8.99 -1.42
N ARG A 373 22.05 8.14 -2.36
CA ARG A 373 23.47 7.97 -2.70
C ARG A 373 24.05 9.16 -3.47
N LYS A 374 23.20 10.00 -4.07
CA LYS A 374 23.59 11.16 -4.89
C LYS A 374 23.56 12.47 -4.12
N VAL A 375 22.65 12.60 -3.17
CA VAL A 375 22.37 13.87 -2.48
C VAL A 375 22.48 13.63 -0.98
N PRO A 376 23.62 13.90 -0.35
CA PRO A 376 23.78 13.74 1.09
C PRO A 376 22.74 14.53 1.88
N GLY A 377 22.16 13.93 2.93
CA GLY A 377 21.13 14.53 3.73
C GLY A 377 19.71 14.44 3.15
N LEU A 378 19.51 13.85 1.95
CA LEU A 378 18.21 13.62 1.36
C LEU A 378 17.78 12.16 1.55
N PHE A 379 16.61 11.94 2.15
CA PHE A 379 16.09 10.62 2.48
C PHE A 379 14.71 10.39 1.84
N PHE A 380 14.40 9.13 1.47
CA PHE A 380 13.07 8.72 1.01
C PHE A 380 12.62 7.50 1.79
N ILE A 381 11.38 7.53 2.34
CA ILE A 381 10.84 6.48 3.20
C ILE A 381 9.37 6.17 2.91
N GLY A 382 8.95 4.97 3.27
CA GLY A 382 7.57 4.51 3.06
C GLY A 382 7.25 4.26 1.60
N GLU A 383 5.99 4.47 1.24
CA GLU A 383 5.41 4.08 -0.06
C GLU A 383 5.94 4.90 -1.25
N VAL A 384 6.61 6.02 -1.03
CA VAL A 384 7.26 6.78 -2.12
C VAL A 384 8.46 6.03 -2.72
N VAL A 385 9.02 5.06 -1.97
CA VAL A 385 10.13 4.19 -2.41
C VAL A 385 9.57 2.97 -3.13
N ASP A 386 10.30 2.45 -4.12
CA ASP A 386 9.96 1.24 -4.86
C ASP A 386 10.05 -0.04 -3.98
N VAL A 387 9.21 -0.10 -2.96
CA VAL A 387 8.99 -1.26 -2.09
C VAL A 387 7.50 -1.36 -1.79
N THR A 388 6.88 -2.44 -2.26
CA THR A 388 5.43 -2.67 -2.14
C THR A 388 5.19 -3.98 -1.39
N GLY A 389 4.56 -3.91 -0.24
CA GLY A 389 4.20 -5.09 0.56
C GLY A 389 2.92 -5.76 0.06
N HIS A 390 2.78 -7.06 0.36
CA HIS A 390 1.54 -7.79 0.20
C HIS A 390 0.38 -7.14 0.99
N LEU A 391 -0.85 -7.58 0.71
CA LEU A 391 -2.03 -7.21 1.50
C LEU A 391 -1.94 -7.84 2.89
N GLY A 392 -2.23 -7.06 3.94
CA GLY A 392 -2.30 -7.61 5.29
C GLY A 392 -1.30 -7.06 6.29
N GLY A 393 -1.03 -5.76 6.29
CA GLY A 393 -0.18 -5.06 7.28
C GLY A 393 1.27 -4.86 6.85
N PHE A 394 1.70 -5.50 5.76
CA PHE A 394 3.09 -5.44 5.28
C PHE A 394 3.51 -4.02 4.86
N ASN A 395 2.64 -3.25 4.20
CA ASN A 395 2.93 -1.89 3.78
C ASN A 395 3.10 -0.94 4.98
N PHE A 396 2.37 -1.15 6.06
CA PHE A 396 2.61 -0.43 7.30
C PHE A 396 3.93 -0.87 7.95
N GLN A 397 4.22 -2.17 7.98
CA GLN A 397 5.52 -2.64 8.50
C GLN A 397 6.69 -2.03 7.74
N TRP A 398 6.60 -1.90 6.41
CA TRP A 398 7.60 -1.16 5.62
C TRP A 398 7.67 0.31 6.01
N ALA A 399 6.53 0.97 6.22
CA ALA A 399 6.51 2.37 6.64
C ALA A 399 7.21 2.56 8.00
N TRP A 400 6.93 1.67 8.98
CA TRP A 400 7.60 1.68 10.28
C TRP A 400 9.09 1.43 10.15
N ALA A 401 9.48 0.38 9.44
CA ALA A 401 10.88 -0.04 9.31
C ALA A 401 11.74 0.99 8.56
N SER A 402 11.26 1.53 7.44
CA SER A 402 11.97 2.56 6.67
C SER A 402 12.02 3.89 7.43
N GLY A 403 10.93 4.26 8.12
CA GLY A 403 10.89 5.45 8.98
C GLY A 403 11.90 5.36 10.12
N ALA A 404 11.91 4.23 10.83
CA ALA A 404 12.88 3.99 11.91
C ALA A 404 14.33 3.97 11.38
N ALA A 405 14.56 3.40 10.19
CA ALA A 405 15.90 3.36 9.59
C ALA A 405 16.46 4.76 9.31
N ALA A 406 15.61 5.65 8.74
CA ALA A 406 16.00 7.04 8.48
C ALA A 406 16.15 7.84 9.78
N GLY A 407 15.17 7.75 10.69
CA GLY A 407 15.21 8.48 11.97
C GLY A 407 16.44 8.14 12.82
N ARG A 408 16.88 6.88 12.78
CA ARG A 408 18.12 6.45 13.46
C ARG A 408 19.41 6.88 12.74
N ALA A 409 19.33 7.26 11.49
CA ALA A 409 20.48 7.75 10.73
C ALA A 409 20.68 9.28 10.82
N LEU A 410 19.60 10.03 11.14
CA LEU A 410 19.61 11.46 11.40
C LEU A 410 20.27 11.78 12.76
#